data_349baa05f45c54503f2be9ef4f45631a
#
_entry.id   349baa05f45c54503f2be9ef4f45631a
#
_cell.length_a   1.000
_cell.length_b   1.000
_cell.length_c   1.000
_cell.angle_alpha   90.00
_cell.angle_beta   90.00
_cell.angle_gamma   90.00
#
_symmetry.space_group_name_H-M   'P 1'
#
loop_
_entity.id
_entity.type
_entity.pdbx_description
1 polymer ?
#
loop_
_entity_poly.entity_id
_entity_poly.type
_entity_poly.pdbx_seq_one_letter_code
_entity_poly.pdbx_strand_id
1 'polypeptide(L)'
;MSTATLAAAVSSVRIVARQMPDNSASVVPLVTHCSNCHLRDLCLPCGMAGGDVDRLDSLKFGRRKVLAGQTLYREGDGFQFIYAVRSGTFKSSLMLADGREQVSGFYMAGELMGLDGVAHGAHASSTTALEDAEICTIPYAHFASVAASNSGMQHVVSRLMSREIVREHSLMVLLGSMNAEERLAAFLLNLSQRLKARGYSASEFHLRMSRAEIGSYLGMTLETVSRTFSAFQQQRLLEVDKRHIRITDLDGLTRAFETRVH
;
A
#
# COMPACT_ATOMS: atom_id res chain seq x y z
N MET A 1 31.89 -19.40 3.23
CA MET A 1 30.68 -19.45 4.08
C MET A 1 29.55 -19.92 3.19
N SER A 2 28.95 -21.06 3.52
CA SER A 2 28.17 -21.89 2.61
C SER A 2 26.74 -21.33 2.39
N THR A 3 26.26 -21.36 1.14
CA THR A 3 24.90 -20.97 0.69
C THR A 3 23.75 -21.70 1.42
N ALA A 4 24.05 -22.77 2.14
CA ALA A 4 23.08 -23.52 2.95
C ALA A 4 22.61 -22.80 4.23
N THR A 5 23.38 -21.82 4.73
CA THR A 5 23.07 -21.13 5.99
C THR A 5 22.03 -20.01 5.80
N LEU A 6 21.92 -19.42 4.59
CA LEU A 6 20.92 -18.39 4.31
C LEU A 6 19.51 -18.97 4.11
N ALA A 7 19.41 -20.17 3.53
CA ALA A 7 18.11 -20.84 3.31
C ALA A 7 17.47 -21.32 4.63
N ALA A 8 18.26 -21.66 5.63
CA ALA A 8 17.76 -22.10 6.94
C ALA A 8 17.18 -20.97 7.80
N ALA A 9 17.60 -19.72 7.59
CA ALA A 9 17.10 -18.57 8.36
C ALA A 9 15.69 -18.13 7.93
N VAL A 10 15.25 -18.48 6.71
CA VAL A 10 13.93 -18.12 6.18
C VAL A 10 12.87 -19.20 6.52
N SER A 11 13.29 -20.41 6.87
CA SER A 11 12.39 -21.58 7.06
C SER A 11 11.88 -21.79 8.49
N SER A 12 12.23 -20.95 9.48
CA SER A 12 11.90 -21.19 10.90
C SER A 12 10.77 -20.32 11.46
N VAL A 13 9.92 -19.74 10.62
CA VAL A 13 8.71 -19.07 11.11
C VAL A 13 7.66 -20.13 11.47
N ARG A 14 7.61 -20.52 12.75
CA ARG A 14 6.52 -21.35 13.28
C ARG A 14 5.25 -20.52 13.40
N ILE A 15 4.30 -20.76 12.52
CA ILE A 15 2.95 -20.18 12.61
C ILE A 15 2.20 -20.90 13.73
N VAL A 16 1.98 -20.23 14.86
CA VAL A 16 1.08 -20.66 15.91
C VAL A 16 -0.30 -20.10 15.58
N ALA A 17 -1.19 -20.89 15.04
CA ALA A 17 -2.57 -20.51 14.78
C ALA A 17 -3.30 -20.23 16.10
N ARG A 18 -3.55 -18.97 16.41
CA ARG A 18 -4.40 -18.53 17.50
C ARG A 18 -5.81 -18.31 16.95
N GLN A 19 -6.77 -19.13 17.36
CA GLN A 19 -8.19 -18.86 17.13
C GLN A 19 -8.57 -17.57 17.85
N MET A 20 -9.06 -16.58 17.10
CA MET A 20 -9.54 -15.31 17.63
C MET A 20 -11.07 -15.24 17.57
N PRO A 21 -11.71 -14.47 18.46
CA PRO A 21 -13.16 -14.35 18.50
C PRO A 21 -13.68 -13.70 17.23
N ASP A 22 -14.78 -14.24 16.76
CA ASP A 22 -15.57 -13.79 15.61
C ASP A 22 -16.08 -12.35 15.85
N ASN A 23 -15.39 -11.36 15.29
CA ASN A 23 -15.81 -9.98 15.33
C ASN A 23 -16.67 -9.67 14.11
N SER A 24 -17.82 -10.36 14.02
CA SER A 24 -18.85 -10.12 13.01
C SER A 24 -19.56 -8.80 13.26
N ALA A 25 -18.88 -7.69 12.98
CA ALA A 25 -19.57 -6.43 12.75
C ALA A 25 -20.47 -6.65 11.53
N SER A 26 -21.78 -6.48 11.70
CA SER A 26 -22.84 -6.68 10.71
C SER A 26 -22.49 -5.97 9.40
N VAL A 27 -22.00 -6.73 8.44
CA VAL A 27 -21.77 -6.26 7.08
C VAL A 27 -23.14 -6.15 6.42
N VAL A 28 -23.71 -4.97 6.36
CA VAL A 28 -24.79 -4.70 5.40
C VAL A 28 -24.13 -4.79 4.02
N PRO A 29 -24.50 -5.75 3.17
CA PRO A 29 -23.86 -5.91 1.87
C PRO A 29 -24.37 -4.83 0.92
N LEU A 30 -23.80 -3.64 0.99
CA LEU A 30 -23.89 -2.67 -0.08
C LEU A 30 -23.10 -3.25 -1.26
N VAL A 31 -23.82 -3.81 -2.24
CA VAL A 31 -23.22 -4.33 -3.46
C VAL A 31 -22.51 -3.18 -4.17
N THR A 32 -21.26 -3.34 -4.47
CA THR A 32 -20.45 -2.35 -5.21
C THR A 32 -20.41 -2.75 -6.67
N HIS A 33 -20.73 -1.82 -7.55
CA HIS A 33 -20.54 -1.94 -8.99
C HIS A 33 -19.28 -1.17 -9.41
N CYS A 34 -18.33 -1.87 -10.00
CA CYS A 34 -17.08 -1.29 -10.47
C CYS A 34 -17.30 -0.41 -11.71
N SER A 35 -18.31 -0.72 -12.53
CA SER A 35 -18.71 0.06 -13.71
C SER A 35 -19.07 1.52 -13.37
N ASN A 36 -19.69 1.77 -12.23
CA ASN A 36 -20.12 3.09 -11.76
C ASN A 36 -19.19 3.68 -10.68
N CYS A 37 -18.01 3.08 -10.46
CA CYS A 37 -17.10 3.54 -9.42
C CYS A 37 -16.21 4.69 -9.94
N HIS A 38 -16.13 5.79 -9.18
CA HIS A 38 -15.25 6.92 -9.51
C HIS A 38 -13.78 6.58 -9.50
N LEU A 39 -13.38 5.43 -8.91
CA LEU A 39 -12.00 4.92 -8.88
C LEU A 39 -11.71 3.91 -9.99
N ARG A 40 -12.61 3.69 -10.93
CA ARG A 40 -12.47 2.66 -11.98
C ARG A 40 -11.15 2.74 -12.75
N ASP A 41 -10.66 3.94 -12.99
CA ASP A 41 -9.43 4.18 -13.77
C ASP A 41 -8.14 4.01 -12.92
N LEU A 42 -8.26 3.84 -11.61
CA LEU A 42 -7.15 3.63 -10.67
C LEU A 42 -7.14 2.23 -10.06
N CYS A 43 -8.31 1.58 -9.98
CA CYS A 43 -8.55 0.31 -9.29
C CYS A 43 -8.54 -0.88 -10.27
N LEU A 44 -9.13 -2.00 -9.86
CA LEU A 44 -9.26 -3.24 -10.64
C LEU A 44 -9.70 -3.03 -12.10
N PRO A 45 -10.76 -2.23 -12.40
CA PRO A 45 -11.27 -2.09 -13.75
C PRO A 45 -10.35 -1.31 -14.70
N CYS A 46 -9.31 -0.68 -14.19
CA CYS A 46 -8.40 0.14 -14.99
C CYS A 46 -7.90 -0.61 -16.24
N GLY A 47 -8.23 -0.07 -17.42
CA GLY A 47 -7.83 -0.67 -18.71
C GLY A 47 -8.58 -1.95 -19.10
N MET A 48 -9.69 -2.28 -18.43
CA MET A 48 -10.58 -3.38 -18.84
C MET A 48 -11.55 -2.95 -19.94
N ALA A 49 -11.89 -3.89 -20.83
CA ALA A 49 -13.00 -3.72 -21.77
C ALA A 49 -14.35 -3.74 -21.05
N GLY A 50 -15.38 -3.10 -21.61
CA GLY A 50 -16.70 -3.01 -20.95
C GLY A 50 -17.28 -4.36 -20.53
N GLY A 51 -17.25 -5.37 -21.41
CA GLY A 51 -17.76 -6.71 -21.09
C GLY A 51 -17.01 -7.43 -19.95
N ASP A 52 -15.75 -7.09 -19.71
CA ASP A 52 -14.99 -7.64 -18.58
C ASP A 52 -15.34 -6.91 -17.26
N VAL A 53 -15.67 -5.60 -17.34
CA VAL A 53 -16.16 -4.85 -16.18
C VAL A 53 -17.53 -5.38 -15.73
N ASP A 54 -18.42 -5.72 -16.66
CA ASP A 54 -19.72 -6.31 -16.34
C ASP A 54 -19.58 -7.67 -15.61
N ARG A 55 -18.60 -8.47 -16.02
CA ARG A 55 -18.25 -9.73 -15.33
C ARG A 55 -17.70 -9.47 -13.94
N LEU A 56 -16.86 -8.46 -13.77
CA LEU A 56 -16.36 -8.04 -12.47
C LEU A 56 -17.52 -7.61 -11.55
N ASP A 57 -18.50 -6.88 -12.06
CA ASP A 57 -19.67 -6.46 -11.30
C ASP A 57 -20.56 -7.66 -10.87
N SER A 58 -20.57 -8.75 -11.65
CA SER A 58 -21.30 -9.96 -11.28
C SER A 58 -20.76 -10.66 -10.02
N LEU A 59 -19.51 -10.37 -9.62
CA LEU A 59 -18.88 -10.93 -8.41
C LEU A 59 -19.42 -10.34 -7.09
N LYS A 60 -20.23 -9.29 -7.14
CA LYS A 60 -20.93 -8.67 -6.01
C LYS A 60 -19.99 -8.37 -4.83
N PHE A 61 -19.04 -7.48 -5.03
CA PHE A 61 -18.12 -7.07 -3.98
C PHE A 61 -18.85 -6.41 -2.80
N GLY A 62 -18.45 -6.83 -1.58
CA GLY A 62 -18.93 -6.21 -0.36
C GLY A 62 -18.24 -4.88 -0.09
N ARG A 63 -18.87 -4.04 0.75
CA ARG A 63 -18.25 -2.84 1.32
C ARG A 63 -18.10 -2.99 2.82
N ARG A 64 -17.00 -2.46 3.35
CA ARG A 64 -16.73 -2.45 4.78
C ARG A 64 -16.09 -1.13 5.18
N LYS A 65 -16.61 -0.53 6.27
CA LYS A 65 -15.95 0.58 6.97
C LYS A 65 -14.87 0.03 7.90
N VAL A 66 -13.76 0.75 8.00
CA VAL A 66 -12.63 0.42 8.87
C VAL A 66 -12.27 1.71 9.61
N LEU A 67 -12.29 1.69 10.93
CA LEU A 67 -12.00 2.87 11.75
C LEU A 67 -10.50 3.11 11.82
N ALA A 68 -10.12 4.37 12.07
CA ALA A 68 -8.74 4.75 12.33
C ALA A 68 -8.09 3.86 13.42
N GLY A 69 -6.90 3.34 13.13
CA GLY A 69 -6.17 2.41 14.01
C GLY A 69 -6.67 0.96 13.99
N GLN A 70 -7.78 0.65 13.32
CA GLN A 70 -8.28 -0.72 13.21
C GLN A 70 -7.41 -1.52 12.24
N THR A 71 -7.01 -2.72 12.68
CA THR A 71 -6.32 -3.69 11.83
C THR A 71 -7.34 -4.43 10.96
N LEU A 72 -7.09 -4.45 9.66
CA LEU A 72 -7.93 -5.13 8.67
C LEU A 72 -7.69 -6.64 8.68
N TYR A 73 -6.43 -7.03 8.64
CA TYR A 73 -5.92 -8.40 8.82
C TYR A 73 -4.52 -8.35 9.43
N ARG A 74 -4.10 -9.45 10.05
CA ARG A 74 -2.78 -9.62 10.66
C ARG A 74 -1.95 -10.63 9.89
N GLU A 75 -0.65 -10.54 10.03
CA GLU A 75 0.29 -11.58 9.64
C GLU A 75 -0.15 -12.93 10.24
N GLY A 76 -0.22 -13.97 9.41
CA GLY A 76 -0.69 -15.31 9.77
C GLY A 76 -2.20 -15.52 9.70
N ASP A 77 -3.03 -14.49 9.56
CA ASP A 77 -4.47 -14.66 9.35
C ASP A 77 -4.75 -15.39 8.02
N GLY A 78 -5.76 -16.26 8.01
CA GLY A 78 -6.16 -17.00 6.83
C GLY A 78 -6.60 -16.09 5.67
N PHE A 79 -6.02 -16.30 4.50
CA PHE A 79 -6.31 -15.52 3.30
C PHE A 79 -7.62 -15.98 2.63
N GLN A 80 -8.57 -15.07 2.52
CA GLN A 80 -9.85 -15.31 1.84
C GLN A 80 -10.23 -14.17 0.88
N PHE A 81 -9.74 -12.97 1.14
CA PHE A 81 -10.13 -11.75 0.43
C PHE A 81 -8.90 -10.97 0.00
N ILE A 82 -9.00 -10.35 -1.18
CA ILE A 82 -8.23 -9.15 -1.49
C ILE A 82 -9.12 -7.93 -1.24
N TYR A 83 -8.49 -6.79 -0.98
CA TYR A 83 -9.20 -5.58 -0.58
C TYR A 83 -8.82 -4.43 -1.49
N ALA A 84 -9.81 -3.68 -1.99
CA ALA A 84 -9.57 -2.44 -2.71
C ALA A 84 -9.91 -1.26 -1.79
N VAL A 85 -8.98 -0.33 -1.62
CA VAL A 85 -9.24 0.90 -0.86
C VAL A 85 -10.21 1.78 -1.63
N ARG A 86 -11.35 2.11 -1.02
CA ARG A 86 -12.34 3.01 -1.59
C ARG A 86 -12.15 4.45 -1.12
N SER A 87 -11.82 4.62 0.16
CA SER A 87 -11.44 5.90 0.76
C SER A 87 -10.52 5.65 1.94
N GLY A 88 -9.75 6.66 2.32
CA GLY A 88 -8.79 6.59 3.43
C GLY A 88 -7.43 6.06 3.00
N THR A 89 -6.58 5.82 4.00
CA THR A 89 -5.19 5.42 3.85
C THR A 89 -4.89 4.27 4.82
N PHE A 90 -4.17 3.27 4.33
CA PHE A 90 -3.72 2.12 5.13
C PHE A 90 -2.20 2.04 5.13
N LYS A 91 -1.63 1.46 6.18
CA LYS A 91 -0.25 0.97 6.20
C LYS A 91 -0.25 -0.56 6.23
N SER A 92 0.71 -1.17 5.54
CA SER A 92 1.07 -2.56 5.70
C SER A 92 2.41 -2.65 6.42
N SER A 93 2.57 -3.63 7.31
CA SER A 93 3.76 -3.79 8.12
C SER A 93 4.05 -5.25 8.45
N LEU A 94 5.32 -5.53 8.69
CA LEU A 94 5.86 -6.81 9.11
C LEU A 94 6.39 -6.67 10.54
N MET A 95 6.20 -7.69 11.36
CA MET A 95 6.81 -7.75 12.69
C MET A 95 8.14 -8.47 12.60
N LEU A 96 9.22 -7.79 12.96
CA LEU A 96 10.55 -8.38 13.01
C LEU A 96 10.70 -9.26 14.25
N ALA A 97 11.64 -10.20 14.24
CA ALA A 97 11.89 -11.13 15.33
C ALA A 97 12.27 -10.44 16.66
N ASP A 98 12.78 -9.22 16.60
CA ASP A 98 13.11 -8.37 17.76
C ASP A 98 11.93 -7.52 18.27
N GLY A 99 10.74 -7.68 17.69
CA GLY A 99 9.52 -6.96 18.07
C GLY A 99 9.35 -5.58 17.41
N ARG A 100 10.28 -5.15 16.56
CA ARG A 100 10.11 -3.91 15.80
C ARG A 100 9.13 -4.10 14.65
N GLU A 101 8.31 -3.10 14.41
CA GLU A 101 7.42 -3.02 13.25
C GLU A 101 8.17 -2.36 12.07
N GLN A 102 8.23 -3.06 10.93
CA GLN A 102 8.72 -2.51 9.67
C GLN A 102 7.55 -2.23 8.75
N VAL A 103 7.31 -0.96 8.43
CA VAL A 103 6.31 -0.58 7.43
C VAL A 103 6.80 -0.98 6.04
N SER A 104 6.02 -1.77 5.33
CA SER A 104 6.32 -2.24 3.97
C SER A 104 5.58 -1.45 2.90
N GLY A 105 4.48 -0.76 3.25
CA GLY A 105 3.74 0.01 2.27
C GLY A 105 2.65 0.90 2.85
N PHE A 106 2.27 1.91 2.04
CA PHE A 106 1.09 2.74 2.27
C PHE A 106 0.15 2.61 1.09
N TYR A 107 -1.14 2.42 1.36
CA TYR A 107 -2.18 2.19 0.36
C TYR A 107 -3.25 3.28 0.44
N MET A 108 -3.67 3.77 -0.72
CA MET A 108 -4.64 4.85 -0.88
C MET A 108 -5.80 4.42 -1.78
N ALA A 109 -6.84 5.23 -1.87
CA ALA A 109 -8.01 4.97 -2.71
C ALA A 109 -7.63 4.49 -4.13
N GLY A 110 -8.24 3.39 -4.58
CA GLY A 110 -7.96 2.72 -5.86
C GLY A 110 -6.85 1.68 -5.82
N GLU A 111 -6.13 1.51 -4.70
CA GLU A 111 -5.06 0.52 -4.56
C GLU A 111 -5.55 -0.75 -3.86
N LEU A 112 -4.88 -1.87 -4.13
CA LEU A 112 -5.24 -3.19 -3.62
C LEU A 112 -4.32 -3.61 -2.49
N MET A 113 -4.87 -4.34 -1.53
CA MET A 113 -4.18 -4.93 -0.39
C MET A 113 -4.52 -6.41 -0.27
N GLY A 114 -3.67 -7.17 0.41
CA GLY A 114 -3.90 -8.58 0.72
C GLY A 114 -3.40 -9.55 -0.35
N LEU A 115 -2.72 -9.09 -1.42
CA LEU A 115 -2.15 -9.98 -2.44
C LEU A 115 -1.02 -10.86 -1.89
N ASP A 116 -0.42 -10.49 -0.78
CA ASP A 116 0.61 -11.23 -0.04
C ASP A 116 0.14 -12.62 0.43
N GLY A 117 -1.17 -12.80 0.62
CA GLY A 117 -1.75 -14.07 1.06
C GLY A 117 -1.94 -15.12 -0.04
N VAL A 118 -1.82 -14.74 -1.31
CA VAL A 118 -2.14 -15.64 -2.46
C VAL A 118 -1.25 -16.87 -2.50
N ALA A 119 0.05 -16.72 -2.18
CA ALA A 119 1.02 -17.81 -2.32
C ALA A 119 0.87 -18.91 -1.26
N HIS A 120 0.47 -18.56 -0.04
CA HIS A 120 0.53 -19.47 1.11
C HIS A 120 -0.82 -19.68 1.81
N GLY A 121 -1.88 -19.01 1.35
CA GLY A 121 -3.21 -19.09 1.98
C GLY A 121 -3.30 -18.37 3.33
N ALA A 122 -2.29 -17.58 3.68
CA ALA A 122 -2.23 -16.77 4.89
C ALA A 122 -1.52 -15.44 4.57
N HIS A 123 -1.96 -14.34 5.22
CA HIS A 123 -1.33 -13.04 5.05
C HIS A 123 0.10 -13.02 5.59
N ALA A 124 1.04 -12.49 4.80
CA ALA A 124 2.44 -12.35 5.19
C ALA A 124 2.72 -11.04 5.94
N SER A 125 1.75 -10.12 5.99
CA SER A 125 1.87 -8.82 6.64
C SER A 125 0.61 -8.46 7.41
N SER A 126 0.69 -7.45 8.29
CA SER A 126 -0.46 -6.85 8.96
C SER A 126 -0.84 -5.54 8.28
N THR A 127 -2.14 -5.27 8.11
CA THR A 127 -2.62 -4.03 7.50
C THR A 127 -3.55 -3.27 8.45
N THR A 128 -3.25 -1.97 8.66
CA THR A 128 -3.97 -1.11 9.61
C THR A 128 -4.39 0.20 8.94
N ALA A 129 -5.60 0.68 9.24
CA ALA A 129 -6.11 1.95 8.76
C ALA A 129 -5.46 3.13 9.51
N LEU A 130 -4.96 4.14 8.78
CA LEU A 130 -4.38 5.35 9.37
C LEU A 130 -5.42 6.44 9.65
N GLU A 131 -6.60 6.31 9.08
CA GLU A 131 -7.76 7.18 9.22
C GLU A 131 -9.04 6.36 9.01
N ASP A 132 -10.20 6.94 9.27
CA ASP A 132 -11.47 6.30 8.93
C ASP A 132 -11.54 6.04 7.43
N ALA A 133 -11.79 4.80 7.06
CA ALA A 133 -11.63 4.31 5.72
C ALA A 133 -12.83 3.44 5.27
N GLU A 134 -12.99 3.29 3.97
CA GLU A 134 -13.89 2.33 3.35
C GLU A 134 -13.13 1.45 2.35
N ILE A 135 -13.42 0.17 2.35
CA ILE A 135 -12.84 -0.81 1.45
C ILE A 135 -13.92 -1.60 0.70
N CYS A 136 -13.56 -2.09 -0.50
CA CYS A 136 -14.27 -3.18 -1.14
C CYS A 136 -13.61 -4.50 -0.75
N THR A 137 -14.42 -5.50 -0.34
CA THR A 137 -13.97 -6.87 -0.05
C THR A 137 -14.25 -7.75 -1.26
N ILE A 138 -13.21 -8.39 -1.77
CA ILE A 138 -13.24 -9.19 -3.00
C ILE A 138 -12.89 -10.62 -2.65
N PRO A 139 -13.88 -11.56 -2.64
CA PRO A 139 -13.61 -12.98 -2.37
C PRO A 139 -12.63 -13.53 -3.42
N TYR A 140 -11.41 -13.90 -2.98
CA TYR A 140 -10.34 -14.28 -3.92
C TYR A 140 -10.68 -15.55 -4.73
N ALA A 141 -11.32 -16.54 -4.12
CA ALA A 141 -11.70 -17.76 -4.81
C ALA A 141 -12.63 -17.48 -6.01
N HIS A 142 -13.62 -16.62 -5.84
CA HIS A 142 -14.52 -16.21 -6.93
C HIS A 142 -13.79 -15.40 -8.00
N PHE A 143 -12.98 -14.45 -7.59
CA PHE A 143 -12.17 -13.64 -8.50
C PHE A 143 -11.22 -14.50 -9.33
N ALA A 144 -10.51 -15.44 -8.70
CA ALA A 144 -9.60 -16.36 -9.37
C ALA A 144 -10.32 -17.31 -10.34
N SER A 145 -11.51 -17.81 -9.97
CA SER A 145 -12.34 -18.64 -10.84
C SER A 145 -12.76 -17.92 -12.13
N VAL A 146 -13.21 -16.66 -12.02
CA VAL A 146 -13.55 -15.85 -13.20
C VAL A 146 -12.31 -15.52 -14.02
N ALA A 147 -11.20 -15.20 -13.36
CA ALA A 147 -9.93 -14.94 -14.05
C ALA A 147 -9.42 -16.17 -14.83
N ALA A 148 -9.59 -17.38 -14.30
CA ALA A 148 -9.16 -18.59 -14.98
C ALA A 148 -9.87 -18.85 -16.31
N SER A 149 -11.12 -18.38 -16.46
CA SER A 149 -11.95 -18.58 -17.65
C SER A 149 -12.01 -17.38 -18.60
N ASN A 150 -11.31 -16.27 -18.28
CA ASN A 150 -11.41 -15.02 -19.02
C ASN A 150 -10.04 -14.36 -19.19
N SER A 151 -9.59 -14.20 -20.46
CA SER A 151 -8.28 -13.62 -20.79
C SER A 151 -8.13 -12.15 -20.35
N GLY A 152 -9.19 -11.35 -20.41
CA GLY A 152 -9.17 -9.96 -19.92
C GLY A 152 -8.92 -9.91 -18.41
N MET A 153 -9.58 -10.78 -17.65
CA MET A 153 -9.37 -10.89 -16.20
C MET A 153 -7.98 -11.44 -15.85
N GLN A 154 -7.46 -12.44 -16.61
CA GLN A 154 -6.07 -12.91 -16.43
C GLN A 154 -5.06 -11.78 -16.63
N HIS A 155 -5.28 -10.94 -17.64
CA HIS A 155 -4.42 -9.78 -17.87
C HIS A 155 -4.46 -8.78 -16.70
N VAL A 156 -5.63 -8.58 -16.08
CA VAL A 156 -5.75 -7.76 -14.87
C VAL A 156 -4.93 -8.34 -13.71
N VAL A 157 -5.04 -9.65 -13.44
CA VAL A 157 -4.24 -10.31 -12.39
C VAL A 157 -2.74 -10.12 -12.66
N SER A 158 -2.28 -10.39 -13.88
CA SER A 158 -0.87 -10.24 -14.26
C SER A 158 -0.38 -8.80 -14.06
N ARG A 159 -1.19 -7.81 -14.44
CA ARG A 159 -0.89 -6.40 -14.27
C ARG A 159 -0.80 -6.00 -12.79
N LEU A 160 -1.70 -6.52 -11.94
CA LEU A 160 -1.67 -6.27 -10.51
C LEU A 160 -0.39 -6.81 -9.87
N MET A 161 -0.02 -8.05 -10.17
CA MET A 161 1.22 -8.65 -9.69
C MET A 161 2.46 -7.90 -10.18
N SER A 162 2.48 -7.50 -11.46
CA SER A 162 3.57 -6.70 -12.03
C SER A 162 3.73 -5.35 -11.34
N ARG A 163 2.62 -4.65 -11.05
CA ARG A 163 2.67 -3.37 -10.31
C ARG A 163 3.24 -3.56 -8.90
N GLU A 164 2.87 -4.62 -8.22
CA GLU A 164 3.37 -4.93 -6.89
C GLU A 164 4.89 -5.22 -6.95
N ILE A 165 5.34 -6.05 -7.88
CA ILE A 165 6.76 -6.35 -8.10
C ILE A 165 7.56 -5.07 -8.37
N VAL A 166 7.07 -4.19 -9.25
CA VAL A 166 7.75 -2.91 -9.56
C VAL A 166 7.81 -2.02 -8.33
N ARG A 167 6.75 -1.97 -7.52
CA ARG A 167 6.73 -1.21 -6.27
C ARG A 167 7.77 -1.71 -5.28
N GLU A 168 7.85 -3.03 -5.08
CA GLU A 168 8.83 -3.65 -4.18
C GLU A 168 10.27 -3.43 -4.69
N HIS A 169 10.53 -3.56 -5.98
CA HIS A 169 11.83 -3.25 -6.58
C HIS A 169 12.22 -1.78 -6.37
N SER A 170 11.28 -0.85 -6.55
CA SER A 170 11.53 0.57 -6.33
C SER A 170 11.89 0.86 -4.87
N LEU A 171 11.22 0.21 -3.92
CA LEU A 171 11.54 0.32 -2.51
C LEU A 171 12.93 -0.25 -2.19
N MET A 172 13.30 -1.40 -2.78
CA MET A 172 14.64 -1.96 -2.60
C MET A 172 15.75 -1.02 -3.11
N VAL A 173 15.56 -0.41 -4.28
CA VAL A 173 16.50 0.60 -4.81
C VAL A 173 16.60 1.80 -3.88
N LEU A 174 15.45 2.30 -3.42
CA LEU A 174 15.39 3.42 -2.50
C LEU A 174 16.17 3.11 -1.21
N LEU A 175 15.94 1.96 -0.59
CA LEU A 175 16.58 1.57 0.66
C LEU A 175 18.07 1.21 0.49
N GLY A 176 18.46 0.65 -0.65
CA GLY A 176 19.82 0.16 -0.89
C GLY A 176 20.78 1.21 -1.42
N SER A 177 20.32 2.19 -2.18
CA SER A 177 21.19 3.07 -2.97
C SER A 177 21.08 4.56 -2.62
N MET A 178 20.02 4.98 -1.90
CA MET A 178 19.73 6.41 -1.68
C MET A 178 20.08 6.85 -0.26
N ASN A 179 20.51 8.10 -0.11
CA ASN A 179 20.69 8.75 1.18
C ASN A 179 19.35 9.25 1.78
N ALA A 180 19.39 9.82 2.98
CA ALA A 180 18.17 10.22 3.70
C ALA A 180 17.34 11.31 2.98
N GLU A 181 18.00 12.27 2.32
CA GLU A 181 17.34 13.35 1.57
C GLU A 181 16.70 12.80 0.31
N GLU A 182 17.43 11.97 -0.44
CA GLU A 182 16.92 11.30 -1.64
C GLU A 182 15.72 10.42 -1.33
N ARG A 183 15.75 9.62 -0.23
CA ARG A 183 14.64 8.77 0.21
C ARG A 183 13.39 9.59 0.54
N LEU A 184 13.54 10.67 1.29
CA LEU A 184 12.41 11.51 1.66
C LEU A 184 11.86 12.28 0.45
N ALA A 185 12.73 12.78 -0.44
CA ALA A 185 12.31 13.43 -1.69
C ALA A 185 11.51 12.45 -2.58
N ALA A 186 12.04 11.24 -2.81
CA ALA A 186 11.35 10.19 -3.57
C ALA A 186 9.97 9.86 -2.98
N PHE A 187 9.88 9.73 -1.66
CA PHE A 187 8.63 9.47 -0.96
C PHE A 187 7.60 10.58 -1.19
N LEU A 188 7.99 11.85 -1.03
CA LEU A 188 7.10 13.01 -1.22
C LEU A 188 6.67 13.16 -2.67
N LEU A 189 7.58 12.97 -3.63
CA LEU A 189 7.28 13.00 -5.07
C LEU A 189 6.30 11.89 -5.46
N ASN A 190 6.52 10.66 -4.98
CA ASN A 190 5.61 9.54 -5.20
C ASN A 190 4.21 9.83 -4.61
N LEU A 191 4.15 10.34 -3.38
CA LEU A 191 2.88 10.69 -2.74
C LEU A 191 2.16 11.80 -3.50
N SER A 192 2.87 12.85 -3.94
CA SER A 192 2.36 13.94 -4.76
C SER A 192 1.73 13.42 -6.06
N GLN A 193 2.43 12.56 -6.80
CA GLN A 193 1.93 11.96 -8.04
C GLN A 193 0.69 11.09 -7.81
N ARG A 194 0.69 10.28 -6.75
CA ARG A 194 -0.45 9.43 -6.38
C ARG A 194 -1.68 10.26 -6.00
N LEU A 195 -1.50 11.37 -5.29
CA LEU A 195 -2.57 12.31 -4.96
C LEU A 195 -3.12 12.99 -6.21
N LYS A 196 -2.23 13.48 -7.09
CA LYS A 196 -2.60 14.08 -8.38
C LYS A 196 -3.46 13.14 -9.24
N ALA A 197 -3.07 11.87 -9.33
CA ALA A 197 -3.84 10.86 -10.07
C ALA A 197 -5.26 10.64 -9.51
N ARG A 198 -5.52 11.03 -8.26
CA ARG A 198 -6.83 10.96 -7.57
C ARG A 198 -7.59 12.29 -7.61
N GLY A 199 -7.10 13.29 -8.34
CA GLY A 199 -7.72 14.61 -8.43
C GLY A 199 -7.45 15.53 -7.23
N TYR A 200 -6.53 15.17 -6.34
CA TYR A 200 -6.09 16.02 -5.24
C TYR A 200 -4.94 16.95 -5.67
N SER A 201 -4.61 17.92 -4.81
CA SER A 201 -3.45 18.78 -5.04
C SER A 201 -2.15 17.96 -5.06
N ALA A 202 -1.30 18.21 -6.06
CA ALA A 202 0.03 17.61 -6.14
C ALA A 202 1.04 18.32 -5.23
N SER A 203 0.80 19.60 -4.93
CA SER A 203 1.74 20.44 -4.18
C SER A 203 1.33 20.70 -2.74
N GLU A 204 0.07 20.38 -2.34
CA GLU A 204 -0.41 20.68 -1.00
C GLU A 204 -1.29 19.56 -0.48
N PHE A 205 -0.89 18.92 0.62
CA PHE A 205 -1.57 17.76 1.17
C PHE A 205 -1.25 17.51 2.65
N HIS A 206 -2.09 16.69 3.30
CA HIS A 206 -1.86 16.22 4.65
C HIS A 206 -1.31 14.80 4.66
N LEU A 207 -0.20 14.59 5.35
CA LEU A 207 0.35 13.26 5.63
C LEU A 207 -0.57 12.51 6.62
N ARG A 208 -1.03 11.33 6.23
CA ARG A 208 -1.82 10.47 7.12
C ARG A 208 -0.91 9.65 8.05
N MET A 209 0.29 9.34 7.60
CA MET A 209 1.32 8.63 8.34
C MET A 209 2.12 9.58 9.27
N SER A 210 2.56 9.05 10.40
CA SER A 210 3.46 9.74 11.33
C SER A 210 4.90 9.76 10.82
N ARG A 211 5.75 10.61 11.41
CA ARG A 211 7.19 10.63 11.11
C ARG A 211 7.88 9.29 11.43
N ALA A 212 7.41 8.60 12.48
CA ALA A 212 7.91 7.27 12.84
C ALA A 212 7.56 6.23 11.76
N GLU A 213 6.34 6.25 11.25
CA GLU A 213 5.90 5.33 10.17
C GLU A 213 6.61 5.63 8.85
N ILE A 214 6.82 6.91 8.51
CA ILE A 214 7.64 7.30 7.36
C ILE A 214 9.07 6.80 7.56
N GLY A 215 9.65 6.99 8.74
CA GLY A 215 10.99 6.50 9.07
C GLY A 215 11.10 4.98 8.94
N SER A 216 10.13 4.24 9.49
CA SER A 216 10.06 2.79 9.35
C SER A 216 10.03 2.37 7.87
N TYR A 217 9.19 3.01 7.04
CA TYR A 217 9.10 2.73 5.60
C TYR A 217 10.38 3.05 4.83
N LEU A 218 11.06 4.15 5.19
CA LEU A 218 12.27 4.63 4.50
C LEU A 218 13.58 4.09 5.09
N GLY A 219 13.53 3.22 6.11
CA GLY A 219 14.71 2.74 6.80
C GLY A 219 15.49 3.87 7.50
N MET A 220 14.78 4.80 8.14
CA MET A 220 15.31 5.99 8.81
C MET A 220 14.76 6.08 10.23
N THR A 221 15.50 6.73 11.14
CA THR A 221 14.94 7.08 12.45
C THR A 221 13.96 8.26 12.33
N LEU A 222 13.05 8.40 13.31
CA LEU A 222 12.13 9.53 13.41
C LEU A 222 12.90 10.87 13.41
N GLU A 223 14.02 10.93 14.12
CA GLU A 223 14.89 12.11 14.21
C GLU A 223 15.50 12.46 12.85
N THR A 224 15.94 11.44 12.09
CA THR A 224 16.48 11.65 10.75
C THR A 224 15.40 12.18 9.81
N VAL A 225 14.20 11.60 9.83
CA VAL A 225 13.05 12.11 9.04
C VAL A 225 12.76 13.56 9.39
N SER A 226 12.69 13.88 10.69
CA SER A 226 12.40 15.24 11.16
C SER A 226 13.48 16.24 10.74
N ARG A 227 14.76 15.88 10.85
CA ARG A 227 15.88 16.73 10.40
C ARG A 227 15.86 16.95 8.90
N THR A 228 15.57 15.91 8.11
CA THR A 228 15.48 16.03 6.65
C THR A 228 14.33 16.95 6.23
N PHE A 229 13.17 16.86 6.87
CA PHE A 229 12.10 17.83 6.64
C PHE A 229 12.52 19.28 6.95
N SER A 230 13.23 19.50 8.07
CA SER A 230 13.74 20.82 8.43
C SER A 230 14.77 21.33 7.41
N ALA A 231 15.66 20.46 6.90
CA ALA A 231 16.60 20.82 5.84
C ALA A 231 15.88 21.26 4.56
N PHE A 232 14.85 20.53 4.13
CA PHE A 232 14.06 20.91 2.95
C PHE A 232 13.30 22.23 3.14
N GLN A 233 12.84 22.55 4.36
CA GLN A 233 12.26 23.86 4.66
C GLN A 233 13.31 24.98 4.57
N GLN A 234 14.50 24.78 5.11
CA GLN A 234 15.61 25.77 5.00
C GLN A 234 16.02 26.01 3.54
N GLN A 235 16.00 24.97 2.72
CA GLN A 235 16.26 25.03 1.28
C GLN A 235 15.06 25.61 0.48
N ARG A 236 13.94 25.92 1.14
CA ARG A 236 12.71 26.42 0.53
C ARG A 236 12.09 25.45 -0.51
N LEU A 237 12.33 24.16 -0.37
CA LEU A 237 11.73 23.16 -1.23
C LEU A 237 10.28 22.86 -0.82
N LEU A 238 9.97 23.01 0.47
CA LEU A 238 8.64 22.80 1.02
C LEU A 238 8.40 23.61 2.30
N GLU A 239 7.13 23.76 2.64
CA GLU A 239 6.64 24.28 3.92
C GLU A 239 5.99 23.12 4.69
N VAL A 240 6.22 23.06 5.99
CA VAL A 240 5.68 22.04 6.88
C VAL A 240 5.00 22.68 8.07
N ASP A 241 3.71 22.39 8.24
CA ASP A 241 2.97 22.64 9.46
C ASP A 241 2.41 21.32 9.99
N LYS A 242 3.08 20.74 10.99
CA LYS A 242 2.75 19.43 11.57
C LYS A 242 2.70 18.32 10.50
N ARG A 243 1.49 17.95 10.06
CA ARG A 243 1.25 16.94 9.00
C ARG A 243 0.88 17.57 7.67
N HIS A 244 0.67 18.87 7.63
CA HIS A 244 0.41 19.61 6.40
C HIS A 244 1.72 19.88 5.68
N ILE A 245 1.79 19.51 4.41
CA ILE A 245 2.95 19.68 3.53
C ILE A 245 2.52 20.53 2.34
N ARG A 246 3.33 21.54 2.04
CA ARG A 246 3.23 22.32 0.83
C ARG A 246 4.57 22.29 0.11
N ILE A 247 4.62 21.67 -1.06
CA ILE A 247 5.79 21.66 -1.92
C ILE A 247 5.86 23.02 -2.63
N THR A 248 6.88 23.80 -2.35
CA THR A 248 7.07 25.15 -2.90
C THR A 248 7.97 25.17 -4.13
N ASP A 249 8.89 24.20 -4.25
CA ASP A 249 9.75 24.00 -5.42
C ASP A 249 9.80 22.51 -5.78
N LEU A 250 8.93 22.11 -6.73
CA LEU A 250 8.85 20.74 -7.20
C LEU A 250 10.11 20.31 -7.96
N ASP A 251 10.67 21.20 -8.75
CA ASP A 251 11.87 20.92 -9.53
C ASP A 251 13.10 20.81 -8.63
N GLY A 252 13.19 21.65 -7.59
CA GLY A 252 14.21 21.55 -6.55
C GLY A 252 14.13 20.22 -5.79
N LEU A 253 12.91 19.79 -5.44
CA LEU A 253 12.69 18.49 -4.78
C LEU A 253 13.04 17.32 -5.71
N THR A 254 12.78 17.44 -7.02
CA THR A 254 13.18 16.45 -8.02
C THR A 254 14.71 16.38 -8.15
N ARG A 255 15.39 17.52 -8.19
CA ARG A 255 16.87 17.53 -8.18
C ARG A 255 17.46 16.92 -6.91
N ALA A 256 16.84 17.14 -5.75
CA ALA A 256 17.27 16.50 -4.50
C ALA A 256 17.17 14.97 -4.54
N PHE A 257 16.25 14.42 -5.34
CA PHE A 257 16.15 12.99 -5.63
C PHE A 257 17.21 12.50 -6.64
N GLU A 258 17.57 13.32 -7.65
CA GLU A 258 18.42 12.93 -8.78
C GLU A 258 19.93 13.16 -8.52
N THR A 259 20.33 13.76 -7.42
CA THR A 259 21.69 14.34 -7.20
C THR A 259 22.85 13.33 -7.26
N ARG A 260 22.61 12.01 -7.46
CA ARG A 260 23.67 11.00 -7.61
C ARG A 260 23.36 9.86 -8.59
N VAL A 261 22.76 10.17 -9.75
CA VAL A 261 22.78 9.23 -10.87
C VAL A 261 23.96 9.63 -11.78
N HIS A 262 25.18 9.58 -11.22
CA HIS A 262 26.44 9.63 -11.99
C HIS A 262 27.45 8.68 -11.38
#